data_2e20a6c55cea0f7747918e7cf18d7720
#
_entry.id   2e20a6c55cea0f7747918e7cf18d7720
#
_cell.length_a   1.000
_cell.length_b   1.000
_cell.length_c   1.000
_cell.angle_alpha   90.00
_cell.angle_beta   90.00
_cell.angle_gamma   90.00
#
_symmetry.space_group_name_H-M   'P 1'
#
loop_
_entity.id
_entity.type
_entity.pdbx_description
1 polymer ?
#
loop_
_entity_poly.entity_id
_entity_poly.type
_entity_poly.pdbx_seq_one_letter_code
_entity_poly.pdbx_strand_id
1 'polypeptide(L)'
;MTRFTISLLAGVAVLGFASTTFAADLIVDAPAEAPAMAAASGNWDGAYIGAFAGYGWGTLTDEDGYWGTDGQEYAANGWQAGLTAGANFTVSEAIVAGIAADIAWADIGGDDEGGDFTYNTNWTGSLRARLGFDGGAFLPYVTGGLAFANNTLNDSGNYEDTQTHIGWTAGVGVEFAVADNVSLDLQYRYSDYGSKTYSLDGDYDFSLTSHAVTAGINFKF
;
A
#
# COMPACT_ATOMS: atom_id res chain seq x y z
N MET A 1 -23.17 22.08 -12.64
CA MET A 1 -21.85 22.60 -12.24
C MET A 1 -21.85 22.72 -10.72
N THR A 2 -21.41 21.70 -10.02
CA THR A 2 -21.29 21.77 -8.56
C THR A 2 -19.96 21.12 -8.20
N ARG A 3 -18.97 21.95 -7.91
CA ARG A 3 -17.62 21.53 -7.53
C ARG A 3 -17.68 21.02 -6.09
N PHE A 4 -17.52 19.72 -5.89
CA PHE A 4 -17.26 19.13 -4.57
C PHE A 4 -15.76 19.18 -4.31
N THR A 5 -15.34 20.12 -3.48
CA THR A 5 -14.01 20.16 -2.89
C THR A 5 -14.00 19.16 -1.72
N ILE A 6 -13.34 18.02 -1.89
CA ILE A 6 -13.08 17.08 -0.79
C ILE A 6 -11.86 17.59 -0.03
N SER A 7 -12.09 18.20 1.12
CA SER A 7 -11.03 18.57 2.06
C SER A 7 -10.65 17.33 2.87
N LEU A 8 -9.45 16.80 2.60
CA LEU A 8 -8.86 15.72 3.38
C LEU A 8 -8.40 16.26 4.73
N LEU A 9 -9.23 16.10 5.78
CA LEU A 9 -8.85 16.37 7.17
C LEU A 9 -8.17 15.09 7.73
N ALA A 10 -6.86 15.10 7.78
CA ALA A 10 -6.11 14.12 8.56
C ALA A 10 -6.29 14.46 10.06
N GLY A 11 -7.30 13.86 10.67
CA GLY A 11 -7.55 13.95 12.10
C GLY A 11 -6.69 12.96 12.87
N VAL A 12 -5.58 13.40 13.45
CA VAL A 12 -4.89 12.66 14.50
C VAL A 12 -5.76 12.71 15.75
N ALA A 13 -6.48 11.65 16.04
CA ALA A 13 -7.23 11.52 17.29
C ALA A 13 -6.26 11.18 18.44
N VAL A 14 -5.78 12.18 19.14
CA VAL A 14 -5.16 12.01 20.45
C VAL A 14 -6.29 11.82 21.46
N LEU A 15 -6.54 10.57 21.87
CA LEU A 15 -7.45 10.26 22.97
C LEU A 15 -6.78 10.61 24.30
N GLY A 16 -6.99 11.84 24.75
CA GLY A 16 -6.69 12.25 26.11
C GLY A 16 -7.74 11.69 27.07
N PHE A 17 -7.37 10.74 27.90
CA PHE A 17 -8.21 10.32 29.03
C PHE A 17 -8.08 11.33 30.17
N ALA A 18 -9.10 12.15 30.36
CA ALA A 18 -9.25 12.94 31.57
C ALA A 18 -9.83 12.04 32.68
N SER A 19 -9.02 11.71 33.67
CA SER A 19 -9.44 11.00 34.88
C SER A 19 -10.14 11.99 35.83
N THR A 20 -11.45 11.82 36.05
CA THR A 20 -12.16 12.47 37.13
C THR A 20 -11.98 11.65 38.43
N THR A 21 -11.32 12.20 39.40
CA THR A 21 -11.19 11.60 40.73
C THR A 21 -12.49 11.73 41.51
N PHE A 22 -13.19 10.61 41.74
CA PHE A 22 -14.17 10.50 42.82
C PHE A 22 -13.54 9.74 43.98
N ALA A 23 -13.37 10.42 45.10
CA ALA A 23 -13.00 9.80 46.34
C ALA A 23 -14.19 9.03 46.91
N ALA A 24 -14.13 7.71 46.87
CA ALA A 24 -14.95 6.83 47.71
C ALA A 24 -14.04 5.66 48.12
N ASP A 25 -13.88 5.55 49.41
CA ASP A 25 -13.10 4.51 50.10
C ASP A 25 -13.78 3.15 49.89
N LEU A 26 -13.33 2.42 48.90
CA LEU A 26 -13.64 1.03 48.64
C LEU A 26 -12.29 0.31 48.44
N ILE A 27 -12.03 -0.64 49.33
CA ILE A 27 -10.96 -1.63 49.11
C ILE A 27 -11.37 -2.42 47.90
N VAL A 28 -10.92 -1.95 46.71
CA VAL A 28 -10.97 -2.70 45.47
C VAL A 28 -9.66 -3.46 45.40
N ASP A 29 -9.71 -4.81 45.47
CA ASP A 29 -8.58 -5.59 44.99
C ASP A 29 -8.15 -5.04 43.64
N ALA A 30 -6.90 -4.57 43.57
CA ALA A 30 -6.38 -4.05 42.31
C ALA A 30 -6.59 -5.09 41.21
N PRO A 31 -7.24 -4.72 40.09
CA PRO A 31 -7.29 -5.65 38.95
C PRO A 31 -5.86 -6.12 38.68
N ALA A 32 -5.65 -7.42 38.53
CA ALA A 32 -4.37 -7.94 38.12
C ALA A 32 -3.89 -7.11 36.94
N GLU A 33 -2.72 -6.47 37.09
CA GLU A 33 -2.11 -5.74 35.97
C GLU A 33 -2.11 -6.69 34.79
N ALA A 34 -2.77 -6.28 33.71
CA ALA A 34 -2.66 -6.99 32.44
C ALA A 34 -1.15 -7.19 32.20
N PRO A 35 -0.68 -8.40 31.87
CA PRO A 35 0.74 -8.62 31.66
C PRO A 35 1.21 -7.55 30.70
N ALA A 36 2.12 -6.68 31.17
CA ALA A 36 2.79 -5.74 30.30
C ALA A 36 3.45 -6.61 29.24
N MET A 37 2.92 -6.58 28.02
CA MET A 37 3.62 -7.18 26.89
C MET A 37 4.99 -6.50 26.92
N ALA A 38 6.02 -7.28 27.26
CA ALA A 38 7.38 -6.81 27.15
C ALA A 38 7.50 -6.30 25.72
N ALA A 39 7.79 -5.00 25.56
CA ALA A 39 7.99 -4.44 24.23
C ALA A 39 9.11 -5.29 23.61
N ALA A 40 8.77 -6.04 22.56
CA ALA A 40 9.78 -6.78 21.83
C ALA A 40 10.80 -5.76 21.40
N SER A 41 12.04 -5.88 21.83
CA SER A 41 13.14 -5.04 21.35
C SER A 41 13.35 -5.46 19.91
N GLY A 42 12.96 -4.60 18.95
CA GLY A 42 13.04 -4.94 17.55
C GLY A 42 14.50 -5.16 17.14
N ASN A 43 14.93 -6.39 17.02
CA ASN A 43 16.06 -6.70 16.17
C ASN A 43 15.56 -6.67 14.74
N TRP A 44 15.87 -5.60 13.99
CA TRP A 44 15.38 -5.42 12.63
C TRP A 44 16.23 -6.13 11.57
N ASP A 45 17.41 -6.59 11.92
CA ASP A 45 18.31 -7.30 11.01
C ASP A 45 17.79 -8.67 10.62
N GLY A 46 18.11 -9.09 9.41
CA GLY A 46 17.84 -10.41 8.88
C GLY A 46 16.87 -10.44 7.71
N ALA A 47 16.71 -11.64 7.17
CA ALA A 47 15.75 -11.91 6.12
C ALA A 47 14.34 -12.07 6.72
N TYR A 48 13.33 -11.73 5.93
CA TYR A 48 11.94 -11.92 6.32
C TYR A 48 11.07 -12.33 5.13
N ILE A 49 9.98 -12.99 5.43
CA ILE A 49 8.87 -13.22 4.52
C ILE A 49 7.59 -12.76 5.20
N GLY A 50 6.62 -12.34 4.41
CA GLY A 50 5.36 -11.86 4.96
C GLY A 50 4.21 -11.97 3.98
N ALA A 51 3.03 -11.69 4.52
CA ALA A 51 1.80 -11.55 3.75
C ALA A 51 1.14 -10.21 4.09
N PHE A 52 0.47 -9.63 3.11
CA PHE A 52 -0.24 -8.37 3.29
C PHE A 52 -1.56 -8.36 2.53
N ALA A 53 -2.46 -7.50 2.97
CA ALA A 53 -3.66 -7.14 2.25
C ALA A 53 -3.89 -5.63 2.36
N GLY A 54 -4.64 -5.07 1.43
CA GLY A 54 -4.92 -3.65 1.43
C GLY A 54 -5.89 -3.21 0.37
N TYR A 55 -6.03 -1.91 0.27
CA TYR A 55 -6.89 -1.25 -0.69
C TYR A 55 -6.07 -0.31 -1.57
N GLY A 56 -6.31 -0.39 -2.88
CA GLY A 56 -5.69 0.45 -3.88
C GLY A 56 -6.72 1.34 -4.56
N TRP A 57 -6.28 2.51 -4.97
CA TRP A 57 -7.01 3.40 -5.86
C TRP A 57 -6.03 4.10 -6.79
N GLY A 58 -6.47 4.42 -7.98
CA GLY A 58 -5.60 5.00 -9.00
C GLY A 58 -6.38 5.60 -10.15
N THR A 59 -5.63 5.95 -11.18
CA THR A 59 -6.15 6.56 -12.39
C THR A 59 -5.52 5.90 -13.60
N LEU A 60 -6.36 5.48 -14.53
CA LEU A 60 -6.00 5.15 -15.89
C LEU A 60 -6.26 6.39 -16.73
N THR A 61 -5.28 6.88 -17.45
CA THR A 61 -5.42 8.04 -18.33
C THR A 61 -5.35 7.58 -19.79
N ASP A 62 -6.38 7.89 -20.55
CA ASP A 62 -6.43 7.71 -22.01
C ASP A 62 -5.72 8.90 -22.67
N GLU A 63 -4.51 8.67 -23.17
CA GLU A 63 -3.68 9.76 -23.70
C GLU A 63 -4.09 10.17 -25.12
N ASP A 64 -4.65 9.23 -25.88
CA ASP A 64 -5.02 9.41 -27.30
C ASP A 64 -6.52 9.60 -27.54
N GLY A 65 -7.34 9.59 -26.49
CA GLY A 65 -8.78 9.86 -26.57
C GLY A 65 -9.61 8.74 -27.20
N TYR A 66 -9.19 7.47 -27.02
CA TYR A 66 -9.89 6.31 -27.54
C TYR A 66 -11.34 6.21 -27.02
N TRP A 67 -11.54 6.47 -25.72
CA TRP A 67 -12.86 6.44 -25.07
C TRP A 67 -13.51 7.81 -24.90
N GLY A 68 -12.91 8.87 -25.44
CA GLY A 68 -13.48 10.21 -25.28
C GLY A 68 -12.62 11.33 -25.80
N THR A 69 -11.93 12.03 -24.91
CA THR A 69 -11.03 13.14 -25.23
C THR A 69 -9.63 12.82 -24.74
N ASP A 70 -8.62 13.30 -25.46
CA ASP A 70 -7.22 13.16 -25.09
C ASP A 70 -7.01 13.58 -23.63
N GLY A 71 -6.35 12.72 -22.85
CA GLY A 71 -6.06 12.96 -21.44
C GLY A 71 -7.23 12.73 -20.48
N GLN A 72 -8.27 12.00 -20.89
CA GLN A 72 -9.37 11.65 -20.00
C GLN A 72 -8.94 10.63 -18.95
N GLU A 73 -9.34 10.90 -17.69
CA GLU A 73 -8.98 10.09 -16.53
C GLU A 73 -10.14 9.19 -16.09
N TYR A 74 -9.83 7.91 -15.84
CA TYR A 74 -10.76 6.91 -15.33
C TYR A 74 -10.28 6.40 -13.98
N ALA A 75 -11.16 6.46 -12.97
CA ALA A 75 -10.81 6.06 -11.61
C ALA A 75 -10.86 4.54 -11.45
N ALA A 76 -9.79 3.96 -10.92
CA ALA A 76 -9.70 2.57 -10.53
C ALA A 76 -9.63 2.43 -9.01
N ASN A 77 -10.27 1.42 -8.46
CA ASN A 77 -10.12 1.11 -7.05
C ASN A 77 -10.45 -0.36 -6.75
N GLY A 78 -9.93 -0.88 -5.64
CA GLY A 78 -10.20 -2.26 -5.27
C GLY A 78 -9.25 -2.81 -4.23
N TRP A 79 -9.40 -4.10 -3.96
CA TRP A 79 -8.60 -4.83 -2.98
C TRP A 79 -7.39 -5.50 -3.61
N GLN A 80 -6.34 -5.64 -2.80
CA GLN A 80 -5.17 -6.44 -3.14
C GLN A 80 -4.71 -7.25 -1.95
N ALA A 81 -4.13 -8.42 -2.23
CA ALA A 81 -3.49 -9.26 -1.23
C ALA A 81 -2.27 -9.95 -1.82
N GLY A 82 -1.21 -10.08 -1.05
CA GLY A 82 0.04 -10.58 -1.60
C GLY A 82 1.04 -11.09 -0.58
N LEU A 83 2.19 -11.44 -1.10
CA LEU A 83 3.34 -11.90 -0.36
C LEU A 83 4.50 -10.91 -0.51
N THR A 84 5.29 -10.78 0.52
CA THR A 84 6.52 -9.98 0.52
C THR A 84 7.69 -10.82 1.03
N ALA A 85 8.87 -10.51 0.55
CA ALA A 85 10.12 -11.03 1.06
C ALA A 85 11.17 -9.92 1.03
N GLY A 86 12.10 -9.93 1.98
CA GLY A 86 13.12 -8.92 2.04
C GLY A 86 14.23 -9.24 3.03
N ALA A 87 15.17 -8.31 3.15
CA ALA A 87 16.23 -8.35 4.14
C ALA A 87 16.57 -6.95 4.61
N ASN A 88 16.76 -6.80 5.89
CA ASN A 88 17.16 -5.54 6.53
C ASN A 88 18.56 -5.70 7.16
N PHE A 89 19.29 -4.60 7.23
CA PHE A 89 20.64 -4.50 7.79
C PHE A 89 20.75 -3.21 8.60
N THR A 90 21.18 -3.30 9.84
CA THR A 90 21.51 -2.13 10.65
C THR A 90 22.81 -1.49 10.12
N VAL A 91 22.70 -0.27 9.62
CA VAL A 91 23.82 0.49 9.04
C VAL A 91 24.51 1.34 10.11
N SER A 92 23.74 1.79 11.09
CA SER A 92 24.22 2.52 12.27
C SER A 92 23.24 2.26 13.44
N GLU A 93 23.58 2.75 14.65
CA GLU A 93 22.76 2.55 15.86
C GLU A 93 21.26 2.91 15.69
N ALA A 94 20.94 3.78 14.75
CA ALA A 94 19.57 4.24 14.54
C ALA A 94 19.05 4.04 13.10
N ILE A 95 19.87 3.54 12.18
CA ILE A 95 19.49 3.45 10.75
C ILE A 95 19.51 2.01 10.28
N VAL A 96 18.39 1.58 9.75
CA VAL A 96 18.18 0.28 9.12
C VAL A 96 17.96 0.50 7.63
N ALA A 97 18.81 -0.11 6.81
CA ALA A 97 18.61 -0.19 5.36
C ALA A 97 18.11 -1.57 4.98
N GLY A 98 17.42 -1.71 3.86
CA GLY A 98 16.92 -2.99 3.40
C GLY A 98 16.52 -3.01 1.95
N ILE A 99 16.22 -4.21 1.49
CA ILE A 99 15.60 -4.48 0.20
C ILE A 99 14.32 -5.30 0.43
N ALA A 100 13.32 -5.07 -0.38
CA ALA A 100 12.05 -5.79 -0.34
C ALA A 100 11.55 -6.06 -1.76
N ALA A 101 10.96 -7.23 -1.95
CA ALA A 101 10.20 -7.58 -3.14
C ALA A 101 8.82 -8.03 -2.72
N ASP A 102 7.82 -7.70 -3.52
CA ASP A 102 6.44 -8.17 -3.29
C ASP A 102 5.75 -8.52 -4.61
N ILE A 103 4.74 -9.38 -4.48
CA ILE A 103 3.77 -9.69 -5.51
C ILE A 103 2.39 -9.75 -4.85
N ALA A 104 1.40 -9.13 -5.48
CA ALA A 104 0.02 -9.13 -5.03
C ALA A 104 -0.92 -9.50 -6.17
N TRP A 105 -1.92 -10.29 -5.86
CA TRP A 105 -3.14 -10.38 -6.64
C TRP A 105 -3.96 -9.14 -6.36
N ALA A 106 -4.45 -8.53 -7.41
CA ALA A 106 -5.22 -7.30 -7.34
C ALA A 106 -6.56 -7.49 -8.06
N ASP A 107 -7.57 -6.88 -7.53
CA ASP A 107 -8.88 -6.69 -8.14
C ASP A 107 -9.17 -5.18 -8.06
N ILE A 108 -8.32 -4.44 -8.81
CA ILE A 108 -8.34 -2.97 -8.83
C ILE A 108 -8.74 -2.59 -10.25
N GLY A 109 -9.95 -2.15 -10.40
CA GLY A 109 -10.50 -1.82 -11.68
C GLY A 109 -11.56 -0.74 -11.63
N GLY A 110 -12.13 -0.48 -12.78
CA GLY A 110 -13.24 0.44 -12.99
C GLY A 110 -13.88 0.20 -14.34
N ASP A 111 -14.98 0.88 -14.53
CA ASP A 111 -15.76 0.93 -15.76
C ASP A 111 -16.01 2.39 -16.14
N ASP A 112 -16.34 2.63 -17.39
CA ASP A 112 -16.88 3.92 -17.81
C ASP A 112 -18.36 4.04 -17.36
N GLU A 113 -18.91 5.28 -17.38
CA GLU A 113 -20.31 5.54 -17.01
C GLU A 113 -21.32 4.81 -17.94
N GLY A 114 -20.89 4.32 -19.10
CA GLY A 114 -21.69 3.57 -20.06
C GLY A 114 -21.66 2.06 -19.86
N GLY A 115 -20.64 1.54 -19.19
CA GLY A 115 -20.38 0.11 -19.02
C GLY A 115 -19.90 -0.57 -20.31
N ASP A 116 -19.47 0.21 -21.29
CA ASP A 116 -18.96 -0.29 -22.55
C ASP A 116 -17.49 -0.71 -22.48
N PHE A 117 -16.77 -0.18 -21.46
CA PHE A 117 -15.35 -0.46 -21.24
C PHE A 117 -15.10 -0.87 -19.81
N THR A 118 -14.27 -1.89 -19.63
CA THR A 118 -13.77 -2.32 -18.34
C THR A 118 -12.26 -2.43 -18.36
N TYR A 119 -11.63 -2.04 -17.28
CA TYR A 119 -10.21 -2.23 -17.07
C TYR A 119 -9.96 -2.81 -15.68
N ASN A 120 -9.01 -3.73 -15.61
CA ASN A 120 -8.69 -4.42 -14.36
C ASN A 120 -7.19 -4.68 -14.25
N THR A 121 -6.63 -4.35 -13.09
CA THR A 121 -5.29 -4.73 -12.69
C THR A 121 -5.37 -6.08 -11.99
N ASN A 122 -4.80 -7.11 -12.61
CA ASN A 122 -4.88 -8.49 -12.15
C ASN A 122 -3.83 -8.83 -11.10
N TRP A 123 -2.61 -8.31 -11.27
CA TRP A 123 -1.54 -8.45 -10.30
C TRP A 123 -0.59 -7.25 -10.35
N THR A 124 0.02 -6.97 -9.20
CA THR A 124 1.08 -5.97 -9.06
C THR A 124 2.30 -6.60 -8.40
N GLY A 125 3.45 -5.98 -8.58
CA GLY A 125 4.68 -6.39 -7.92
C GLY A 125 5.64 -5.23 -7.78
N SER A 126 6.64 -5.37 -6.92
CA SER A 126 7.68 -4.36 -6.81
C SER A 126 9.00 -4.94 -6.32
N LEU A 127 10.10 -4.21 -6.65
CA LEU A 127 11.42 -4.40 -6.07
C LEU A 127 11.90 -3.06 -5.53
N ARG A 128 12.13 -2.96 -4.22
CA ARG A 128 12.34 -1.69 -3.54
C ARG A 128 13.54 -1.71 -2.60
N ALA A 129 14.24 -0.58 -2.51
CA ALA A 129 15.09 -0.26 -1.38
C ALA A 129 14.22 0.32 -0.24
N ARG A 130 14.70 0.16 0.98
CA ARG A 130 14.05 0.62 2.22
C ARG A 130 15.07 1.29 3.11
N LEU A 131 14.69 2.39 3.75
CA LEU A 131 15.49 3.09 4.75
C LEU A 131 14.60 3.45 5.94
N GLY A 132 14.92 2.92 7.12
CA GLY A 132 14.15 3.10 8.33
C GLY A 132 14.98 3.66 9.48
N PHE A 133 14.27 4.14 10.49
CA PHE A 133 14.83 4.58 11.76
C PHE A 133 14.45 3.57 12.85
N ASP A 134 15.46 3.02 13.52
CA ASP A 134 15.25 2.09 14.63
C ASP A 134 14.76 2.84 15.87
N GLY A 135 13.47 2.73 16.14
CA GLY A 135 12.81 3.24 17.35
C GLY A 135 12.61 2.17 18.43
N GLY A 136 13.36 1.05 18.38
CA GLY A 136 13.21 -0.08 19.25
C GLY A 136 12.05 -0.98 18.84
N ALA A 137 10.87 -0.82 19.43
CA ALA A 137 9.70 -1.63 19.10
C ALA A 137 9.02 -1.25 17.77
N PHE A 138 9.38 -0.15 17.15
CA PHE A 138 8.81 0.32 15.89
C PHE A 138 9.89 0.85 14.94
N LEU A 139 9.68 0.67 13.64
CA LEU A 139 10.57 1.07 12.57
C LEU A 139 9.79 1.89 11.54
N PRO A 140 9.71 3.22 11.66
CA PRO A 140 9.24 4.06 10.56
C PRO A 140 10.25 4.02 9.42
N TYR A 141 9.77 3.96 8.18
CA TYR A 141 10.63 3.85 7.03
C TYR A 141 10.07 4.54 5.80
N VAL A 142 10.96 4.86 4.88
CA VAL A 142 10.66 5.23 3.51
C VAL A 142 11.11 4.11 2.58
N THR A 143 10.47 3.98 1.43
CA THR A 143 10.81 2.95 0.45
C THR A 143 10.65 3.50 -0.97
N GLY A 144 11.42 2.97 -1.91
CA GLY A 144 11.31 3.33 -3.32
C GLY A 144 12.01 2.33 -4.22
N GLY A 145 11.53 2.21 -5.46
CA GLY A 145 12.08 1.25 -6.39
C GLY A 145 11.25 1.07 -7.66
N LEU A 146 11.36 -0.10 -8.25
CA LEU A 146 10.62 -0.50 -9.45
C LEU A 146 9.24 -1.03 -9.09
N ALA A 147 8.26 -0.73 -9.93
CA ALA A 147 6.90 -1.24 -9.84
C ALA A 147 6.48 -1.92 -11.14
N PHE A 148 5.66 -2.94 -11.01
CA PHE A 148 5.10 -3.72 -12.11
C PHE A 148 3.60 -3.86 -11.89
N ALA A 149 2.80 -3.71 -12.97
CA ALA A 149 1.37 -3.96 -12.95
C ALA A 149 0.95 -4.65 -14.24
N ASN A 150 0.11 -5.66 -14.13
CA ASN A 150 -0.51 -6.30 -15.27
C ASN A 150 -1.95 -5.83 -15.35
N ASN A 151 -2.26 -5.13 -16.41
CA ASN A 151 -3.56 -4.52 -16.64
C ASN A 151 -4.22 -5.06 -17.91
N THR A 152 -5.49 -5.40 -17.82
CA THR A 152 -6.33 -5.87 -18.92
C THR A 152 -7.36 -4.79 -19.23
N LEU A 153 -7.42 -4.40 -20.49
CA LEU A 153 -8.48 -3.55 -21.05
C LEU A 153 -9.42 -4.41 -21.88
N ASN A 154 -10.72 -4.20 -21.73
CA ASN A 154 -11.75 -4.90 -22.47
C ASN A 154 -12.79 -3.91 -23.02
N ASP A 155 -13.00 -3.90 -24.32
CA ASP A 155 -13.99 -3.10 -25.02
C ASP A 155 -15.18 -3.98 -25.43
N SER A 156 -16.27 -3.90 -24.64
CA SER A 156 -17.59 -4.52 -24.92
C SER A 156 -17.51 -5.97 -25.43
N GLY A 157 -16.43 -6.68 -25.08
CA GLY A 157 -16.18 -8.06 -25.51
C GLY A 157 -15.73 -8.23 -26.97
N ASN A 158 -15.39 -7.16 -27.67
CA ASN A 158 -14.87 -7.22 -29.05
C ASN A 158 -13.35 -7.21 -29.09
N TYR A 159 -12.71 -6.48 -28.19
CA TYR A 159 -11.26 -6.37 -28.09
C TYR A 159 -10.84 -6.51 -26.64
N GLU A 160 -9.83 -7.35 -26.42
CA GLU A 160 -9.17 -7.50 -25.12
C GLU A 160 -7.66 -7.47 -25.34
N ASP A 161 -6.98 -6.61 -24.62
CA ASP A 161 -5.53 -6.57 -24.60
C ASP A 161 -5.00 -6.50 -23.16
N THR A 162 -3.94 -7.25 -22.91
CA THR A 162 -3.31 -7.33 -21.58
C THR A 162 -1.86 -6.92 -21.68
N GLN A 163 -1.49 -5.87 -20.99
CA GLN A 163 -0.13 -5.33 -20.99
C GLN A 163 0.47 -5.32 -19.58
N THR A 164 1.79 -5.52 -19.52
CA THR A 164 2.55 -5.35 -18.28
C THR A 164 3.26 -4.00 -18.30
N HIS A 165 2.82 -3.12 -17.42
CA HIS A 165 3.44 -1.84 -17.16
C HIS A 165 4.64 -1.99 -16.24
N ILE A 166 5.68 -1.19 -16.48
CA ILE A 166 6.87 -1.10 -15.63
C ILE A 166 7.10 0.38 -15.32
N GLY A 167 7.21 0.68 -14.04
CA GLY A 167 7.40 2.05 -13.58
C GLY A 167 8.17 2.11 -12.28
N TRP A 168 7.91 3.14 -11.52
CA TRP A 168 8.53 3.37 -10.23
C TRP A 168 7.48 3.45 -9.12
N THR A 169 7.94 3.21 -7.88
CA THR A 169 7.11 3.35 -6.69
C THR A 169 7.89 4.01 -5.57
N ALA A 170 7.17 4.79 -4.76
CA ALA A 170 7.68 5.35 -3.52
C ALA A 170 6.62 5.22 -2.42
N GLY A 171 7.07 5.06 -1.19
CA GLY A 171 6.16 4.88 -0.07
C GLY A 171 6.77 5.20 1.28
N VAL A 172 5.89 5.23 2.25
CA VAL A 172 6.23 5.37 3.68
C VAL A 172 5.49 4.31 4.47
N GLY A 173 6.07 3.87 5.56
CA GLY A 173 5.42 2.87 6.42
C GLY A 173 5.98 2.88 7.82
N VAL A 174 5.36 2.06 8.64
CA VAL A 174 5.83 1.77 9.99
C VAL A 174 5.65 0.30 10.28
N GLU A 175 6.68 -0.33 10.79
CA GLU A 175 6.68 -1.74 11.19
C GLU A 175 6.78 -1.81 12.72
N PHE A 176 5.96 -2.65 13.35
CA PHE A 176 5.87 -2.83 14.79
C PHE A 176 6.29 -4.25 15.15
N ALA A 177 7.30 -4.41 15.98
CA ALA A 177 7.68 -5.69 16.54
C ALA A 177 6.63 -6.13 17.57
N VAL A 178 5.98 -7.27 17.31
CA VAL A 178 4.97 -7.87 18.20
C VAL A 178 5.50 -9.12 18.92
N ALA A 179 6.55 -9.72 18.37
CA ALA A 179 7.35 -10.78 18.98
C ALA A 179 8.78 -10.69 18.43
N ASP A 180 9.69 -11.50 18.95
CA ASP A 180 11.11 -11.48 18.54
C ASP A 180 11.32 -11.69 17.04
N ASN A 181 10.46 -12.48 16.41
CA ASN A 181 10.53 -12.84 15.00
C ASN A 181 9.28 -12.48 14.21
N VAL A 182 8.33 -11.72 14.79
CA VAL A 182 7.07 -11.32 14.13
C VAL A 182 6.88 -9.81 14.22
N SER A 183 6.54 -9.20 13.12
CA SER A 183 6.18 -7.78 13.06
C SER A 183 4.90 -7.55 12.26
N LEU A 184 4.23 -6.45 12.57
CA LEU A 184 3.10 -5.91 11.79
C LEU A 184 3.60 -4.70 11.00
N ASP A 185 3.25 -4.64 9.73
CA ASP A 185 3.63 -3.57 8.80
C ASP A 185 2.40 -2.81 8.34
N LEU A 186 2.45 -1.49 8.39
CA LEU A 186 1.46 -0.60 7.80
C LEU A 186 2.17 0.32 6.81
N GLN A 187 1.75 0.30 5.54
CA GLN A 187 2.40 1.02 4.48
C GLN A 187 1.42 1.80 3.61
N TYR A 188 1.80 3.02 3.24
CA TYR A 188 1.22 3.76 2.12
C TYR A 188 2.23 3.81 0.98
N ARG A 189 1.75 3.62 -0.25
CA ARG A 189 2.58 3.56 -1.45
C ARG A 189 1.91 4.29 -2.61
N TYR A 190 2.69 5.09 -3.32
CA TYR A 190 2.37 5.64 -4.63
C TYR A 190 3.15 4.88 -5.69
N SER A 191 2.54 4.60 -6.82
CA SER A 191 3.20 3.96 -7.97
C SER A 191 2.76 4.67 -9.26
N ASP A 192 3.73 4.90 -10.12
CA ASP A 192 3.55 5.40 -11.47
C ASP A 192 4.13 4.34 -12.42
N TYR A 193 3.25 3.71 -13.18
CA TYR A 193 3.60 2.61 -14.06
C TYR A 193 3.89 3.06 -15.50
N GLY A 194 3.93 4.39 -15.74
CA GLY A 194 4.14 4.96 -17.06
C GLY A 194 3.03 4.64 -18.05
N SER A 195 3.32 4.91 -19.32
CA SER A 195 2.41 4.68 -20.43
C SER A 195 2.72 3.37 -21.17
N LYS A 196 1.69 2.74 -21.73
CA LYS A 196 1.75 1.56 -22.58
C LYS A 196 0.76 1.65 -23.71
N THR A 197 1.19 1.17 -24.89
CA THR A 197 0.35 1.04 -26.07
C THR A 197 -0.46 -0.25 -25.97
N TYR A 198 -1.77 -0.12 -26.13
CA TYR A 198 -2.72 -1.21 -26.22
C TYR A 198 -3.22 -1.32 -27.65
N SER A 199 -3.29 -2.56 -28.17
CA SER A 199 -3.79 -2.85 -29.51
C SER A 199 -5.26 -3.26 -29.41
N LEU A 200 -6.14 -2.30 -29.65
CA LEU A 200 -7.60 -2.48 -29.68
C LEU A 200 -8.07 -2.50 -31.14
N ASP A 201 -8.92 -1.57 -31.59
CA ASP A 201 -9.19 -1.36 -33.02
C ASP A 201 -8.14 -0.49 -33.71
N GLY A 202 -7.13 -0.04 -32.97
CA GLY A 202 -5.93 0.73 -33.28
C GLY A 202 -4.95 0.62 -32.14
N ASP A 203 -3.84 1.33 -32.24
CA ASP A 203 -2.84 1.44 -31.18
C ASP A 203 -3.10 2.72 -30.39
N TYR A 204 -3.33 2.60 -29.06
CA TYR A 204 -3.63 3.71 -28.15
C TYR A 204 -2.80 3.64 -26.89
N ASP A 205 -2.35 4.78 -26.43
CA ASP A 205 -1.49 4.91 -25.25
C ASP A 205 -2.32 5.20 -23.99
N PHE A 206 -2.09 4.37 -22.97
CA PHE A 206 -2.69 4.52 -21.66
C PHE A 206 -1.62 4.58 -20.57
N SER A 207 -1.71 5.57 -19.68
CA SER A 207 -0.87 5.66 -18.50
C SER A 207 -1.62 5.27 -17.23
N LEU A 208 -0.88 4.67 -16.28
CA LEU A 208 -1.46 4.13 -15.05
C LEU A 208 -0.70 4.65 -13.83
N THR A 209 -1.45 5.26 -12.91
CA THR A 209 -0.93 5.62 -11.58
C THR A 209 -1.80 5.00 -10.49
N SER A 210 -1.19 4.68 -9.35
CA SER A 210 -1.94 4.13 -8.22
C SER A 210 -1.41 4.57 -6.86
N HIS A 211 -2.30 4.53 -5.90
CA HIS A 211 -2.06 4.66 -4.47
C HIS A 211 -2.51 3.39 -3.78
N ALA A 212 -1.83 2.97 -2.74
CA ALA A 212 -2.25 1.81 -1.96
C ALA A 212 -1.97 2.01 -0.47
N VAL A 213 -2.87 1.55 0.36
CA VAL A 213 -2.65 1.36 1.80
C VAL A 213 -2.73 -0.13 2.09
N THR A 214 -1.68 -0.67 2.71
CA THR A 214 -1.58 -2.10 3.02
C THR A 214 -1.23 -2.31 4.48
N ALA A 215 -1.76 -3.39 5.04
CA ALA A 215 -1.36 -3.93 6.33
C ALA A 215 -0.85 -5.35 6.14
N GLY A 216 0.24 -5.70 6.81
CA GLY A 216 0.91 -6.99 6.65
C GLY A 216 1.46 -7.54 7.96
N ILE A 217 1.86 -8.79 7.89
CA ILE A 217 2.58 -9.50 8.94
C ILE A 217 3.85 -10.09 8.34
N ASN A 218 4.98 -9.88 8.99
CA ASN A 218 6.28 -10.38 8.58
C ASN A 218 6.85 -11.36 9.61
N PHE A 219 7.49 -12.40 9.12
CA PHE A 219 8.26 -13.37 9.91
C PHE A 219 9.73 -13.23 9.56
N LYS A 220 10.56 -12.96 10.55
CA LYS A 220 12.01 -12.83 10.44
C LYS A 220 12.73 -14.12 10.80
N PHE A 221 13.90 -14.31 10.21
CA PHE A 221 14.78 -15.45 10.40
C PHE A 221 16.14 -15.01 10.94
#